data_1588f7db31d44b008c88707b54c4bb36
#
_entry.id   1588f7db31d44b008c88707b54c4bb36
#
_cell.length_a   1.000
_cell.length_b   1.000
_cell.length_c   1.000
_cell.angle_alpha   90.00
_cell.angle_beta   90.00
_cell.angle_gamma   90.00
#
_symmetry.space_group_name_H-M   'P 1'
#
loop_
_entity.id
_entity.type
_entity.pdbx_description
1 polymer ?
#
loop_
_entity_poly.entity_id
_entity_poly.type
_entity_poly.pdbx_seq_one_letter_code
_entity_poly.pdbx_strand_id
1 'polypeptide(L)'
;MSEQITRSQLGFTRRFGEHETHILTEEAVDFLAELVMRFTPQRNRLLAERIAVQQKIDQGELPDFISETDSIKNSEWKIRSIPADLQDRRVEITGPVERKMVINALNANVKVFMADFEDSLAPDWQKVIEGQINLRDAVNGTISYTNESGKIYQLRPDPAVLICRVRGLHLPEKHVTWQGEAIPGSLFDFALYFFHNYRALLSKG
;
A
#
# COMPACT_ATOMS: atom_id res chain seq x y z
N MET A 1 -27.42 12.51 -3.51
CA MET A 1 -26.66 13.78 -3.50
C MET A 1 -25.28 13.43 -2.97
N SER A 2 -24.27 13.42 -3.82
CA SER A 2 -22.88 13.24 -3.39
C SER A 2 -22.43 14.56 -2.74
N GLU A 3 -22.22 14.56 -1.43
CA GLU A 3 -21.51 15.65 -0.78
C GLU A 3 -20.15 15.80 -1.44
N GLN A 4 -19.83 16.98 -1.93
CA GLN A 4 -18.48 17.30 -2.42
C GLN A 4 -17.52 17.25 -1.22
N ILE A 5 -16.71 16.21 -1.18
CA ILE A 5 -15.68 16.02 -0.18
C ILE A 5 -14.54 16.96 -0.55
N THR A 6 -14.29 17.95 0.27
CA THR A 6 -13.22 18.91 0.07
C THR A 6 -12.01 18.59 0.96
N ARG A 7 -10.81 18.98 0.53
CA ARG A 7 -9.53 18.96 1.27
C ARG A 7 -9.65 19.43 2.75
N SER A 8 -10.69 20.20 3.06
CA SER A 8 -11.00 20.71 4.40
C SER A 8 -11.34 19.64 5.45
N GLN A 9 -11.51 18.36 5.06
CA GLN A 9 -11.90 17.28 5.99
C GLN A 9 -10.73 16.49 6.56
N LEU A 10 -9.54 16.55 5.95
CA LEU A 10 -8.33 15.95 6.49
C LEU A 10 -7.44 17.00 7.14
N GLY A 11 -7.03 16.72 8.38
CA GLY A 11 -6.04 17.51 9.09
C GLY A 11 -4.65 16.93 8.88
N PHE A 12 -3.65 17.80 8.71
CA PHE A 12 -2.23 17.41 8.62
C PHE A 12 -1.46 18.04 9.77
N THR A 13 -0.70 17.23 10.51
CA THR A 13 0.10 17.70 11.65
C THR A 13 1.46 18.25 11.23
N ARG A 14 1.82 18.09 9.95
CA ARG A 14 3.08 18.59 9.37
C ARG A 14 2.83 19.57 8.25
N ARG A 15 3.77 20.51 8.06
CA ARG A 15 3.83 21.37 6.88
C ARG A 15 4.39 20.56 5.71
N PHE A 16 3.90 20.87 4.51
CA PHE A 16 4.38 20.25 3.29
C PHE A 16 5.67 20.93 2.84
N GLY A 17 6.70 20.11 2.64
CA GLY A 17 7.90 20.47 1.90
C GLY A 17 7.77 20.11 0.42
N GLU A 18 8.90 20.12 -0.28
CA GLU A 18 8.94 19.82 -1.72
C GLU A 18 8.43 18.41 -2.03
N HIS A 19 8.88 17.39 -1.28
CA HIS A 19 8.49 16.00 -1.49
C HIS A 19 7.00 15.79 -1.27
N GLU A 20 6.44 16.36 -0.20
CA GLU A 20 5.00 16.25 0.10
C GLU A 20 4.16 16.88 -1.01
N THR A 21 4.53 18.02 -1.56
CA THR A 21 3.78 18.70 -2.63
C THR A 21 3.70 17.88 -3.92
N HIS A 22 4.69 17.01 -4.18
CA HIS A 22 4.69 16.13 -5.34
C HIS A 22 3.76 14.91 -5.20
N ILE A 23 3.43 14.51 -3.98
CA ILE A 23 2.62 13.31 -3.68
C ILE A 23 1.25 13.70 -3.12
N LEU A 24 1.19 14.68 -2.24
CA LEU A 24 -0.06 15.16 -1.65
C LEU A 24 -0.63 16.31 -2.48
N THR A 25 -0.85 16.06 -3.79
CA THR A 25 -1.56 17.01 -4.64
C THR A 25 -3.01 17.16 -4.17
N GLU A 26 -3.69 18.21 -4.58
CA GLU A 26 -5.07 18.47 -4.20
C GLU A 26 -5.97 17.28 -4.56
N GLU A 27 -5.86 16.76 -5.77
CA GLU A 27 -6.65 15.64 -6.26
C GLU A 27 -6.31 14.32 -5.55
N ALA A 28 -5.04 14.09 -5.20
CA ALA A 28 -4.63 12.91 -4.44
C ALA A 28 -5.17 12.94 -3.01
N VAL A 29 -5.17 14.12 -2.38
CA VAL A 29 -5.73 14.33 -1.05
C VAL A 29 -7.25 14.19 -1.06
N ASP A 30 -7.94 14.68 -2.09
CA ASP A 30 -9.39 14.50 -2.24
C ASP A 30 -9.76 13.03 -2.41
N PHE A 31 -9.01 12.29 -3.23
CA PHE A 31 -9.18 10.84 -3.37
C PHE A 31 -8.94 10.09 -2.05
N LEU A 32 -7.88 10.44 -1.31
CA LEU A 32 -7.61 9.89 0.02
C LEU A 32 -8.77 10.18 0.98
N ALA A 33 -9.29 11.41 1.00
CA ALA A 33 -10.39 11.82 1.87
C ALA A 33 -11.65 10.99 1.59
N GLU A 34 -11.98 10.75 0.32
CA GLU A 34 -13.10 9.90 -0.07
C GLU A 34 -12.95 8.47 0.45
N LEU A 35 -11.76 7.87 0.31
CA LEU A 35 -11.50 6.53 0.82
C LEU A 35 -11.58 6.46 2.36
N VAL A 36 -11.01 7.44 3.04
CA VAL A 36 -11.03 7.52 4.51
C VAL A 36 -12.48 7.60 5.01
N MET A 37 -13.29 8.49 4.47
CA MET A 37 -14.69 8.62 4.86
C MET A 37 -15.50 7.36 4.61
N ARG A 38 -15.30 6.74 3.47
CA ARG A 38 -16.05 5.56 3.05
C ARG A 38 -15.71 4.31 3.86
N PHE A 39 -14.43 4.09 4.17
CA PHE A 39 -13.96 2.81 4.69
C PHE A 39 -13.57 2.82 6.18
N THR A 40 -13.27 3.98 6.79
CA THR A 40 -12.92 4.05 8.21
C THR A 40 -14.01 3.51 9.14
N PRO A 41 -15.31 3.80 8.95
CA PRO A 41 -16.36 3.23 9.80
C PRO A 41 -16.39 1.70 9.76
N GLN A 42 -16.27 1.11 8.56
CA GLN A 42 -16.23 -0.35 8.41
C GLN A 42 -14.99 -0.94 9.04
N ARG A 43 -13.83 -0.33 8.82
CA ARG A 43 -12.56 -0.76 9.45
C ARG A 43 -12.66 -0.74 10.97
N ASN A 44 -13.21 0.31 11.56
CA ASN A 44 -13.34 0.42 13.01
C ASN A 44 -14.28 -0.64 13.58
N ARG A 45 -15.38 -0.96 12.88
CA ARG A 45 -16.26 -2.08 13.24
C ARG A 45 -15.50 -3.40 13.25
N LEU A 46 -14.74 -3.71 12.20
CA LEU A 46 -13.96 -4.95 12.10
C LEU A 46 -12.90 -5.07 13.19
N LEU A 47 -12.27 -3.96 13.60
CA LEU A 47 -11.34 -3.97 14.73
C LEU A 47 -12.03 -4.25 16.06
N ALA A 48 -13.24 -3.73 16.26
CA ALA A 48 -14.04 -4.03 17.45
C ALA A 48 -14.49 -5.50 17.45
N GLU A 49 -14.95 -6.04 16.32
CA GLU A 49 -15.29 -7.46 16.16
C GLU A 49 -14.09 -8.38 16.47
N ARG A 50 -12.87 -7.98 16.07
CA ARG A 50 -11.65 -8.73 16.39
C ARG A 50 -11.42 -8.85 17.90
N ILE A 51 -11.71 -7.82 18.68
CA ILE A 51 -11.62 -7.86 20.14
C ILE A 51 -12.64 -8.87 20.71
N ALA A 52 -13.86 -8.87 20.19
CA ALA A 52 -14.90 -9.80 20.60
C ALA A 52 -14.53 -11.26 20.28
N VAL A 53 -13.94 -11.51 19.12
CA VAL A 53 -13.44 -12.84 18.72
C VAL A 53 -12.32 -13.28 19.67
N GLN A 54 -11.37 -12.39 20.00
CA GLN A 54 -10.31 -12.73 20.96
C GLN A 54 -10.86 -13.15 22.32
N GLN A 55 -11.87 -12.44 22.84
CA GLN A 55 -12.51 -12.80 24.11
C GLN A 55 -13.14 -14.21 24.09
N LYS A 56 -13.72 -14.62 22.97
CA LYS A 56 -14.24 -15.98 22.80
C LYS A 56 -13.12 -17.03 22.79
N ILE A 57 -12.01 -16.75 22.08
CA ILE A 57 -10.83 -17.61 22.06
C ILE A 57 -10.25 -17.77 23.48
N ASP A 58 -10.17 -16.69 24.26
CA ASP A 58 -9.69 -16.70 25.64
C ASP A 58 -10.62 -17.52 26.57
N GLN A 59 -11.90 -17.70 26.19
CA GLN A 59 -12.87 -18.57 26.86
C GLN A 59 -12.83 -20.02 26.39
N GLY A 60 -11.94 -20.37 25.45
CA GLY A 60 -11.73 -21.72 24.94
C GLY A 60 -12.50 -22.04 23.64
N GLU A 61 -13.16 -21.06 23.01
CA GLU A 61 -13.77 -21.22 21.69
C GLU A 61 -12.65 -21.22 20.62
N LEU A 62 -12.44 -22.35 19.96
CA LEU A 62 -11.43 -22.47 18.91
C LEU A 62 -12.00 -22.01 17.55
N PRO A 63 -11.17 -21.41 16.68
CA PRO A 63 -11.57 -21.09 15.31
C PRO A 63 -11.98 -22.35 14.54
N ASP A 64 -13.07 -22.28 13.80
CA ASP A 64 -13.56 -23.33 12.92
C ASP A 64 -14.03 -22.74 11.58
N PHE A 65 -14.32 -23.59 10.62
CA PHE A 65 -14.87 -23.18 9.33
C PHE A 65 -16.29 -22.65 9.48
N ILE A 66 -16.58 -21.57 8.74
CA ILE A 66 -17.88 -20.92 8.74
C ILE A 66 -18.87 -21.79 7.94
N SER A 67 -19.92 -22.29 8.59
CA SER A 67 -20.92 -23.18 7.97
C SER A 67 -21.65 -22.55 6.78
N GLU A 68 -21.86 -21.22 6.81
CA GLU A 68 -22.48 -20.47 5.71
C GLU A 68 -21.67 -20.54 4.41
N THR A 69 -20.40 -20.92 4.48
CA THR A 69 -19.53 -21.09 3.30
C THR A 69 -19.53 -22.50 2.72
N ASP A 70 -20.25 -23.45 3.31
CA ASP A 70 -20.26 -24.86 2.87
C ASP A 70 -20.76 -25.01 1.43
N SER A 71 -21.75 -24.24 1.02
CA SER A 71 -22.22 -24.20 -0.37
C SER A 71 -21.13 -23.77 -1.36
N ILE A 72 -20.26 -22.85 -0.97
CA ILE A 72 -19.12 -22.39 -1.77
C ILE A 72 -18.06 -23.50 -1.81
N LYS A 73 -17.67 -24.04 -0.64
CA LYS A 73 -16.66 -25.11 -0.55
C LYS A 73 -17.01 -26.34 -1.39
N ASN A 74 -18.30 -26.67 -1.46
CA ASN A 74 -18.79 -27.85 -2.18
C ASN A 74 -19.20 -27.55 -3.63
N SER A 75 -18.99 -26.31 -4.14
CA SER A 75 -19.30 -25.94 -5.52
C SER A 75 -18.10 -26.09 -6.47
N GLU A 76 -18.35 -26.16 -7.75
CA GLU A 76 -17.36 -26.27 -8.84
C GLU A 76 -16.65 -24.93 -9.13
N TRP A 77 -16.27 -24.15 -8.10
CA TRP A 77 -15.59 -22.89 -8.31
C TRP A 77 -14.14 -23.07 -8.73
N LYS A 78 -13.63 -22.12 -9.51
CA LYS A 78 -12.23 -22.03 -9.90
C LYS A 78 -11.73 -20.60 -9.73
N ILE A 79 -10.45 -20.46 -9.39
CA ILE A 79 -9.78 -19.14 -9.40
C ILE A 79 -9.67 -18.63 -10.84
N ARG A 80 -9.57 -17.31 -11.00
CA ARG A 80 -9.23 -16.71 -12.29
C ARG A 80 -7.82 -17.11 -12.69
N SER A 81 -7.53 -17.04 -14.00
CA SER A 81 -6.17 -17.18 -14.50
C SER A 81 -5.24 -16.15 -13.85
N ILE A 82 -4.04 -16.60 -13.50
CA ILE A 82 -2.99 -15.73 -12.96
C ILE A 82 -2.48 -14.82 -14.08
N PRO A 83 -2.21 -13.54 -13.84
CA PRO A 83 -1.57 -12.64 -14.82
C PRO A 83 -0.30 -13.25 -15.42
N ALA A 84 0.00 -12.90 -16.66
CA ALA A 84 1.09 -13.54 -17.43
C ALA A 84 2.47 -13.34 -16.77
N ASP A 85 2.72 -12.17 -16.21
CA ASP A 85 3.94 -11.77 -15.50
C ASP A 85 4.13 -12.46 -14.14
N LEU A 86 3.06 -13.04 -13.58
CA LEU A 86 3.06 -13.76 -12.30
C LEU A 86 2.99 -15.28 -12.43
N GLN A 87 3.14 -15.84 -13.64
CA GLN A 87 3.12 -17.29 -13.86
C GLN A 87 4.31 -18.01 -13.20
N ASP A 88 5.44 -17.34 -13.07
CA ASP A 88 6.62 -17.86 -12.36
C ASP A 88 6.91 -16.98 -11.12
N ARG A 89 6.56 -17.48 -9.94
CA ARG A 89 6.76 -16.82 -8.66
C ARG A 89 7.66 -17.62 -7.71
N ARG A 90 8.52 -18.44 -8.24
CA ARG A 90 9.35 -19.36 -7.44
C ARG A 90 10.29 -18.65 -6.47
N VAL A 91 10.72 -17.42 -6.79
CA VAL A 91 11.54 -16.59 -5.91
C VAL A 91 10.95 -15.19 -5.85
N GLU A 92 10.50 -14.81 -4.67
CA GLU A 92 10.03 -13.48 -4.32
C GLU A 92 10.89 -12.93 -3.18
N ILE A 93 11.25 -11.65 -3.25
CA ILE A 93 11.95 -10.97 -2.17
C ILE A 93 11.12 -9.80 -1.67
N THR A 94 11.28 -9.47 -0.39
CA THR A 94 10.64 -8.33 0.25
C THR A 94 11.72 -7.36 0.73
N GLY A 95 11.45 -6.08 0.63
CA GLY A 95 12.37 -5.05 1.10
C GLY A 95 11.73 -3.66 1.20
N PRO A 96 12.45 -2.71 1.83
CA PRO A 96 11.93 -1.37 2.07
C PRO A 96 11.78 -0.56 0.77
N VAL A 97 10.97 0.48 0.85
CA VAL A 97 10.71 1.40 -0.27
C VAL A 97 11.77 2.48 -0.46
N GLU A 98 12.95 2.32 0.14
CA GLU A 98 14.08 3.22 -0.02
C GLU A 98 14.66 3.15 -1.44
N ARG A 99 14.97 4.30 -2.04
CA ARG A 99 15.30 4.44 -3.47
C ARG A 99 16.33 3.44 -4.00
N LYS A 100 17.48 3.37 -3.34
CA LYS A 100 18.56 2.44 -3.73
C LYS A 100 18.14 0.98 -3.56
N MET A 101 17.40 0.67 -2.50
CA MET A 101 16.92 -0.69 -2.22
C MET A 101 15.91 -1.15 -3.26
N VAL A 102 14.96 -0.28 -3.65
CA VAL A 102 13.99 -0.56 -4.73
C VAL A 102 14.71 -0.89 -6.03
N ILE A 103 15.72 -0.08 -6.45
CA ILE A 103 16.49 -0.36 -7.67
C ILE A 103 17.21 -1.70 -7.60
N ASN A 104 17.90 -1.97 -6.48
CA ASN A 104 18.65 -3.20 -6.31
C ASN A 104 17.74 -4.43 -6.30
N ALA A 105 16.59 -4.35 -5.62
CA ALA A 105 15.64 -5.44 -5.52
C ALA A 105 14.99 -5.75 -6.87
N LEU A 106 14.56 -4.73 -7.60
CA LEU A 106 13.99 -4.89 -8.94
C LEU A 106 15.03 -5.44 -9.95
N ASN A 107 16.30 -5.15 -9.73
CA ASN A 107 17.39 -5.67 -10.55
C ASN A 107 17.96 -7.02 -10.09
N ALA A 108 17.49 -7.56 -8.96
CA ALA A 108 17.92 -8.86 -8.48
C ALA A 108 17.46 -9.98 -9.43
N ASN A 109 18.13 -11.13 -9.37
CA ASN A 109 17.72 -12.30 -10.15
C ASN A 109 16.57 -13.06 -9.47
N VAL A 110 15.44 -12.36 -9.32
CA VAL A 110 14.21 -12.86 -8.71
C VAL A 110 13.03 -12.57 -9.64
N LYS A 111 11.90 -13.21 -9.41
CA LYS A 111 10.70 -13.00 -10.22
C LYS A 111 9.85 -11.85 -9.73
N VAL A 112 9.76 -11.68 -8.42
CA VAL A 112 8.92 -10.67 -7.79
C VAL A 112 9.69 -9.94 -6.70
N PHE A 113 9.49 -8.64 -6.63
CA PHE A 113 9.88 -7.79 -5.51
C PHE A 113 8.65 -7.19 -4.84
N MET A 114 8.46 -7.49 -3.57
CA MET A 114 7.47 -6.84 -2.72
C MET A 114 8.07 -5.62 -2.05
N ALA A 115 7.71 -4.44 -2.53
CA ALA A 115 8.04 -3.16 -1.89
C ALA A 115 7.13 -2.94 -0.69
N ASP A 116 7.69 -2.85 0.50
CA ASP A 116 7.01 -3.07 1.75
C ASP A 116 7.03 -1.85 2.65
N PHE A 117 5.85 -1.21 2.81
CA PHE A 117 5.63 -0.12 3.76
C PHE A 117 5.34 -0.60 5.18
N GLU A 118 5.03 -1.90 5.38
CA GLU A 118 4.59 -2.41 6.67
C GLU A 118 5.75 -2.89 7.55
N ASP A 119 6.39 -3.98 7.19
CA ASP A 119 7.36 -4.64 8.07
C ASP A 119 8.82 -4.27 7.77
N SER A 120 9.11 -3.85 6.54
CA SER A 120 10.49 -3.54 6.11
C SER A 120 10.84 -2.06 6.20
N LEU A 121 9.90 -1.21 6.59
CA LEU A 121 10.07 0.24 6.70
C LEU A 121 9.69 0.73 8.10
N ALA A 122 10.58 1.47 8.77
CA ALA A 122 10.15 2.28 9.91
C ALA A 122 9.20 3.37 9.37
N PRO A 123 7.94 3.47 9.87
CA PRO A 123 6.92 4.33 9.29
C PRO A 123 7.11 5.81 9.71
N ASP A 124 8.30 6.33 9.47
CA ASP A 124 8.61 7.75 9.54
C ASP A 124 7.93 8.48 8.39
N TRP A 125 7.36 9.66 8.65
CA TRP A 125 6.63 10.44 7.65
C TRP A 125 7.43 10.67 6.37
N GLN A 126 8.68 11.11 6.51
CA GLN A 126 9.53 11.40 5.36
C GLN A 126 9.78 10.15 4.54
N LYS A 127 10.09 9.02 5.18
CA LYS A 127 10.33 7.74 4.50
C LYS A 127 9.09 7.21 3.78
N VAL A 128 7.91 7.39 4.35
CA VAL A 128 6.66 6.98 3.70
C VAL A 128 6.40 7.82 2.46
N ILE A 129 6.56 9.16 2.53
CA ILE A 129 6.40 10.06 1.37
C ILE A 129 7.45 9.78 0.29
N GLU A 130 8.72 9.69 0.67
CA GLU A 130 9.80 9.33 -0.26
C GLU A 130 9.57 7.95 -0.90
N GLY A 131 9.04 7.00 -0.14
CA GLY A 131 8.67 5.69 -0.63
C GLY A 131 7.63 5.77 -1.76
N GLN A 132 6.62 6.60 -1.62
CA GLN A 132 5.61 6.84 -2.68
C GLN A 132 6.25 7.41 -3.95
N ILE A 133 7.17 8.38 -3.79
CA ILE A 133 7.94 8.94 -4.92
C ILE A 133 8.78 7.85 -5.59
N ASN A 134 9.49 7.06 -4.80
CA ASN A 134 10.36 5.99 -5.30
C ASN A 134 9.57 4.94 -6.09
N LEU A 135 8.40 4.53 -5.60
CA LEU A 135 7.55 3.57 -6.31
C LEU A 135 6.93 4.17 -7.56
N ARG A 136 6.52 5.45 -7.55
CA ARG A 136 6.07 6.15 -8.74
C ARG A 136 7.15 6.18 -9.82
N ASP A 137 8.37 6.53 -9.44
CA ASP A 137 9.50 6.58 -10.37
C ASP A 137 9.86 5.17 -10.89
N ALA A 138 9.75 4.13 -10.03
CA ALA A 138 9.99 2.74 -10.43
C ALA A 138 8.93 2.25 -11.43
N VAL A 139 7.64 2.50 -11.15
CA VAL A 139 6.53 2.16 -12.06
C VAL A 139 6.70 2.84 -13.42
N ASN A 140 7.16 4.10 -13.44
CA ASN A 140 7.42 4.83 -14.68
C ASN A 140 8.76 4.45 -15.36
N GLY A 141 9.62 3.65 -14.70
CA GLY A 141 10.93 3.27 -15.23
C GLY A 141 11.97 4.41 -15.18
N THR A 142 11.70 5.46 -14.42
CA THR A 142 12.55 6.66 -14.32
C THR A 142 13.40 6.68 -13.07
N ILE A 143 13.24 5.71 -12.16
CA ILE A 143 13.98 5.66 -10.91
C ILE A 143 15.49 5.53 -11.16
N SER A 144 16.26 6.42 -10.57
CA SER A 144 17.72 6.39 -10.57
C SER A 144 18.27 6.88 -9.24
N TYR A 145 19.48 6.46 -8.91
CA TYR A 145 20.20 6.87 -7.71
C TYR A 145 21.69 6.97 -8.01
N THR A 146 22.31 8.08 -7.61
CA THR A 146 23.78 8.23 -7.69
C THR A 146 24.33 8.27 -6.27
N ASN A 147 25.28 7.39 -5.95
CA ASN A 147 25.92 7.37 -4.64
C ASN A 147 27.04 8.45 -4.56
N GLU A 148 27.62 8.62 -3.37
CA GLU A 148 28.68 9.58 -3.08
C GLU A 148 29.93 9.39 -3.95
N SER A 149 30.22 8.16 -4.41
CA SER A 149 31.34 7.86 -5.31
C SER A 149 31.01 8.11 -6.79
N GLY A 150 29.84 8.65 -7.12
CA GLY A 150 29.40 8.91 -8.49
C GLY A 150 28.88 7.69 -9.23
N LYS A 151 28.72 6.54 -8.58
CA LYS A 151 28.14 5.33 -9.20
C LYS A 151 26.64 5.51 -9.36
N ILE A 152 26.17 5.31 -10.61
CA ILE A 152 24.75 5.41 -10.97
C ILE A 152 24.10 4.02 -10.85
N TYR A 153 22.92 3.99 -10.23
CA TYR A 153 22.01 2.86 -10.14
C TYR A 153 20.75 3.20 -10.92
N GLN A 154 20.29 2.30 -11.78
CA GLN A 154 19.07 2.43 -12.58
C GLN A 154 18.48 1.06 -12.87
N LEU A 155 17.23 1.00 -13.33
CA LEU A 155 16.59 -0.26 -13.67
C LEU A 155 17.21 -0.88 -14.91
N ARG A 156 17.29 -2.21 -14.90
CA ARG A 156 17.55 -3.02 -16.10
C ARG A 156 16.33 -3.03 -17.01
N PRO A 157 16.48 -3.40 -18.28
CA PRO A 157 15.34 -3.50 -19.23
C PRO A 157 14.26 -4.50 -18.79
N ASP A 158 14.65 -5.55 -18.06
CA ASP A 158 13.73 -6.60 -17.57
C ASP A 158 13.87 -6.70 -16.03
N PRO A 159 13.23 -5.80 -15.28
CA PRO A 159 13.22 -5.84 -13.82
C PRO A 159 12.22 -6.89 -13.30
N ALA A 160 12.37 -7.29 -12.04
CA ALA A 160 11.39 -8.11 -11.36
C ALA A 160 10.00 -7.43 -11.31
N VAL A 161 8.95 -8.24 -11.23
CA VAL A 161 7.58 -7.71 -11.05
C VAL A 161 7.46 -7.01 -9.70
N LEU A 162 6.98 -5.77 -9.71
CA LEU A 162 6.80 -4.97 -8.51
C LEU A 162 5.42 -5.24 -7.89
N ILE A 163 5.41 -5.66 -6.62
CA ILE A 163 4.21 -5.70 -5.77
C ILE A 163 4.38 -4.66 -4.65
N CYS A 164 3.36 -3.86 -4.39
CA CYS A 164 3.34 -2.91 -3.29
C CYS A 164 2.55 -3.49 -2.10
N ARG A 165 3.20 -3.64 -0.93
CA ARG A 165 2.54 -4.00 0.33
C ARG A 165 2.33 -2.75 1.17
N VAL A 166 1.08 -2.34 1.29
CA VAL A 166 0.67 -1.22 2.15
C VAL A 166 0.65 -1.65 3.62
N ARG A 167 0.71 -0.71 4.54
CA ARG A 167 0.57 -0.98 5.98
C ARG A 167 -0.76 -1.69 6.30
N GLY A 168 -0.76 -2.46 7.37
CA GLY A 168 -1.95 -3.17 7.83
C GLY A 168 -3.09 -2.24 8.24
N LEU A 169 -4.34 -2.71 8.11
CA LEU A 169 -5.55 -1.95 8.45
C LEU A 169 -5.61 -1.49 9.93
N HIS A 170 -4.84 -2.12 10.81
CA HIS A 170 -4.75 -1.78 12.23
C HIS A 170 -3.74 -0.67 12.53
N LEU A 171 -2.81 -0.38 11.61
CA LEU A 171 -1.76 0.62 11.79
C LEU A 171 -2.27 2.02 11.42
N PRO A 172 -2.10 3.04 12.29
CA PRO A 172 -2.52 4.40 12.00
C PRO A 172 -1.44 5.18 11.24
N GLU A 173 -1.86 6.14 10.40
CA GLU A 173 -1.03 7.25 9.92
C GLU A 173 -1.26 8.45 10.83
N LYS A 174 -0.34 8.67 11.77
CA LYS A 174 -0.49 9.66 12.87
C LYS A 174 -0.38 11.12 12.42
N HIS A 175 0.16 11.37 11.22
CA HIS A 175 0.35 12.73 10.72
C HIS A 175 -0.85 13.25 9.92
N VAL A 176 -1.83 12.37 9.65
CA VAL A 176 -3.07 12.72 8.95
C VAL A 176 -4.26 12.34 9.82
N THR A 177 -5.18 13.26 10.00
CA THR A 177 -6.38 13.07 10.84
C THR A 177 -7.65 13.29 10.06
N TRP A 178 -8.69 12.57 10.45
CA TRP A 178 -10.07 12.77 10.03
C TRP A 178 -10.97 12.80 11.27
N GLN A 179 -11.76 13.85 11.42
CA GLN A 179 -12.58 14.08 12.61
C GLN A 179 -11.77 14.06 13.95
N GLY A 180 -10.49 14.49 13.89
CA GLY A 180 -9.61 14.50 15.04
C GLY A 180 -8.87 13.18 15.33
N GLU A 181 -9.22 12.09 14.65
CA GLU A 181 -8.59 10.78 14.82
C GLU A 181 -7.61 10.47 13.67
N ALA A 182 -6.52 9.75 13.99
CA ALA A 182 -5.55 9.32 13.00
C ALA A 182 -6.19 8.37 11.97
N ILE A 183 -5.91 8.60 10.69
CA ILE A 183 -6.46 7.75 9.62
C ILE A 183 -5.75 6.39 9.54
N PRO A 184 -6.37 5.34 8.93
CA PRO A 184 -5.68 4.08 8.66
C PRO A 184 -4.49 4.28 7.71
N GLY A 185 -3.30 3.80 8.11
CA GLY A 185 -2.10 3.84 7.28
C GLY A 185 -2.25 3.10 5.96
N SER A 186 -3.00 2.00 5.96
CA SER A 186 -3.33 1.25 4.75
C SER A 186 -4.07 2.07 3.70
N LEU A 187 -5.03 2.92 4.11
CA LEU A 187 -5.76 3.78 3.20
C LEU A 187 -4.87 4.90 2.66
N PHE A 188 -3.98 5.45 3.51
CA PHE A 188 -3.01 6.44 3.09
C PHE A 188 -2.06 5.89 2.03
N ASP A 189 -1.42 4.75 2.31
CA ASP A 189 -0.46 4.14 1.41
C ASP A 189 -1.11 3.71 0.10
N PHE A 190 -2.29 3.06 0.18
CA PHE A 190 -3.02 2.61 -1.00
C PHE A 190 -3.49 3.78 -1.86
N ALA A 191 -4.09 4.81 -1.25
CA ALA A 191 -4.62 5.95 -2.00
C ALA A 191 -3.52 6.62 -2.82
N LEU A 192 -2.38 6.91 -2.20
CA LEU A 192 -1.29 7.60 -2.87
C LEU A 192 -0.64 6.71 -3.94
N TYR A 193 -0.36 5.45 -3.62
CA TYR A 193 0.21 4.52 -4.59
C TYR A 193 -0.72 4.34 -5.80
N PHE A 194 -2.00 4.08 -5.58
CA PHE A 194 -2.97 3.87 -6.65
C PHE A 194 -3.16 5.14 -7.48
N PHE A 195 -3.40 6.29 -6.84
CA PHE A 195 -3.66 7.55 -7.53
C PHE A 195 -2.53 7.93 -8.51
N HIS A 196 -1.28 7.81 -8.07
CA HIS A 196 -0.14 8.22 -8.89
C HIS A 196 0.28 7.20 -9.94
N ASN A 197 -0.13 5.93 -9.80
CA ASN A 197 0.42 4.86 -10.63
C ASN A 197 -0.61 4.15 -11.51
N TYR A 198 -1.92 4.26 -11.25
CA TYR A 198 -2.93 3.41 -11.92
C TYR A 198 -2.89 3.49 -13.44
N ARG A 199 -2.66 4.66 -14.04
CA ARG A 199 -2.57 4.83 -15.50
C ARG A 199 -1.35 4.11 -16.08
N ALA A 200 -0.19 4.27 -15.44
CA ALA A 200 1.04 3.63 -15.87
C ALA A 200 0.96 2.10 -15.70
N LEU A 201 0.36 1.62 -14.62
CA LEU A 201 0.12 0.20 -14.38
C LEU A 201 -0.82 -0.39 -15.44
N LEU A 202 -1.95 0.26 -15.74
CA LEU A 202 -2.87 -0.19 -16.81
C LEU A 202 -2.23 -0.22 -18.19
N SER A 203 -1.30 0.67 -18.49
CA SER A 203 -0.62 0.70 -19.79
C SER A 203 0.43 -0.41 -19.96
N LYS A 204 0.85 -1.04 -18.87
CA LYS A 204 1.85 -2.12 -18.86
C LYS A 204 1.24 -3.52 -18.86
N GLY A 205 -0.07 -3.65 -18.74
CA GLY A 205 -0.82 -4.90 -18.66
C GLY A 205 -1.18 -5.25 -17.24
#